data_eca93c8abc2994ea096ed51f52c25e46
#
_entry.id   eca93c8abc2994ea096ed51f52c25e46
#
_cell.length_a   1.000
_cell.length_b   1.000
_cell.length_c   1.000
_cell.angle_alpha   90.00
_cell.angle_beta   90.00
_cell.angle_gamma   90.00
#
_symmetry.space_group_name_H-M   'P 1'
#
loop_
_entity.id
_entity.type
_entity.pdbx_description
1 polymer ?
#
loop_
_entity_poly.entity_id
_entity_poly.type
_entity_poly.pdbx_seq_one_letter_code
_entity_poly.pdbx_strand_id
1 'polypeptide(L)'
;MSALMIEPFLRALVDCGGSDLHCKVGSPPRVRIDGRLRKLETRDLTPADTDQMVREVLRDDLIEEFERTNEADFAYSLPDVGRFRVNAFRSRGSAGLVFRRVSVGAIPLGDLGLPTVLETLALEPRGLVLVTGPTGSGKTTTLAGMIDHININREVHVVTIEDPIEILHFDKLAMINQREVRVDT
;
A
#
# COMPACT_ATOMS: atom_id res chain seq x y z
N MET A 1 -8.00 22.33 12.87
CA MET A 1 -6.96 21.33 12.54
C MET A 1 -6.18 21.90 11.37
N SER A 2 -4.87 22.05 11.47
CA SER A 2 -4.03 22.49 10.35
C SER A 2 -4.13 21.43 9.24
N ALA A 3 -4.30 21.85 7.98
CA ALA A 3 -4.31 20.91 6.86
C ALA A 3 -2.93 20.25 6.75
N LEU A 4 -2.89 18.94 6.58
CA LEU A 4 -1.64 18.19 6.39
C LEU A 4 -0.97 18.61 5.08
N MET A 5 0.34 18.86 5.11
CA MET A 5 1.10 19.25 3.91
C MET A 5 1.14 18.13 2.86
N ILE A 6 1.15 16.86 3.30
CA ILE A 6 1.23 15.70 2.41
C ILE A 6 -0.11 15.36 1.73
N GLU A 7 -1.25 15.68 2.38
CA GLU A 7 -2.57 15.28 1.90
C GLU A 7 -2.88 15.70 0.45
N PRO A 8 -2.65 16.96 0.01
CA PRO A 8 -2.92 17.36 -1.37
C PRO A 8 -2.16 16.53 -2.41
N PHE A 9 -0.95 16.10 -2.09
CA PHE A 9 -0.12 15.30 -2.98
C PHE A 9 -0.57 13.84 -3.05
N LEU A 10 -1.06 13.28 -1.94
CA LEU A 10 -1.63 11.94 -1.91
C LEU A 10 -2.98 11.90 -2.65
N ARG A 11 -3.81 12.93 -2.54
CA ARG A 11 -5.02 13.07 -3.35
C ARG A 11 -4.68 13.15 -4.83
N ALA A 12 -3.73 13.99 -5.23
CA ALA A 12 -3.28 14.09 -6.61
C ALA A 12 -2.74 12.77 -7.16
N LEU A 13 -2.00 11.99 -6.33
CA LEU A 13 -1.56 10.63 -6.69
C LEU A 13 -2.72 9.71 -7.03
N VAL A 14 -3.78 9.73 -6.20
CA VAL A 14 -4.97 8.88 -6.38
C VAL A 14 -5.78 9.33 -7.59
N ASP A 15 -6.02 10.64 -7.72
CA ASP A 15 -6.83 11.24 -8.79
C ASP A 15 -6.24 11.00 -10.19
N CYS A 16 -4.90 11.01 -10.30
CA CYS A 16 -4.22 10.73 -11.56
C CYS A 16 -3.98 9.23 -11.83
N GLY A 17 -4.48 8.32 -10.94
CA GLY A 17 -4.27 6.88 -11.08
C GLY A 17 -2.81 6.45 -10.92
N GLY A 18 -2.00 7.24 -10.23
CA GLY A 18 -0.59 6.95 -10.02
C GLY A 18 -0.34 5.82 -9.04
N SER A 19 0.83 5.19 -9.14
CA SER A 19 1.27 4.09 -8.27
C SER A 19 2.14 4.56 -7.09
N ASP A 20 3.00 5.56 -7.33
CA ASP A 20 3.94 6.06 -6.32
C ASP A 20 4.00 7.59 -6.31
N LEU A 21 4.15 8.18 -5.11
CA LEU A 21 4.50 9.59 -4.90
C LEU A 21 5.91 9.67 -4.32
N HIS A 22 6.74 10.51 -4.90
CA HIS A 22 8.11 10.75 -4.46
C HIS A 22 8.26 12.21 -4.02
N CYS A 23 8.66 12.42 -2.76
CA CYS A 23 8.94 13.71 -2.17
C CYS A 23 10.42 13.81 -1.78
N LYS A 24 11.15 14.75 -2.34
CA LYS A 24 12.55 15.02 -1.97
C LYS A 24 12.91 16.50 -2.14
N VAL A 25 13.88 16.95 -1.39
CA VAL A 25 14.41 18.33 -1.44
C VAL A 25 14.96 18.66 -2.83
N GLY A 26 14.73 19.90 -3.28
CA GLY A 26 15.21 20.44 -4.55
C GLY A 26 14.48 19.91 -5.79
N SER A 27 13.27 19.42 -5.61
CA SER A 27 12.37 18.98 -6.68
C SER A 27 10.93 19.16 -6.24
N PRO A 28 9.99 19.49 -7.15
CA PRO A 28 8.58 19.32 -6.83
C PRO A 28 8.28 17.85 -6.60
N PRO A 29 7.22 17.52 -5.82
CA PRO A 29 6.73 16.14 -5.70
C PRO A 29 6.50 15.53 -7.08
N ARG A 30 6.76 14.23 -7.20
CA ARG A 30 6.59 13.50 -8.46
C ARG A 30 5.70 12.30 -8.24
N VAL A 31 4.79 12.08 -9.16
CA VAL A 31 3.93 10.88 -9.21
C VAL A 31 4.40 9.94 -10.32
N ARG A 32 4.32 8.64 -10.06
CA ARG A 32 4.57 7.61 -11.06
C ARG A 32 3.25 7.23 -11.73
N ILE A 33 3.15 7.41 -13.04
CA ILE A 33 2.01 7.03 -13.86
C ILE A 33 2.55 6.19 -15.01
N ASP A 34 2.03 4.99 -15.21
CA ASP A 34 2.47 4.04 -16.25
C ASP A 34 4.00 3.84 -16.28
N GLY A 35 4.60 3.69 -15.10
CA GLY A 35 6.03 3.49 -14.92
C GLY A 35 6.89 4.77 -15.04
N ARG A 36 6.32 5.92 -15.45
CA ARG A 36 7.04 7.17 -15.67
C ARG A 36 6.81 8.17 -14.55
N LEU A 37 7.89 8.81 -14.08
CA LEU A 37 7.82 9.88 -13.07
C LEU A 37 7.44 11.22 -13.72
N ARG A 38 6.32 11.80 -13.29
CA ARG A 38 5.83 13.14 -13.70
C ARG A 38 5.87 14.10 -12.52
N LYS A 39 6.28 15.33 -12.76
CA LYS A 39 6.26 16.39 -11.75
C LYS A 39 4.82 16.86 -11.52
N LEU A 40 4.48 17.12 -10.25
CA LEU A 40 3.29 17.91 -9.92
C LEU A 40 3.57 19.40 -10.15
N GLU A 41 2.55 20.15 -10.52
CA GLU A 41 2.63 21.60 -10.75
C GLU A 41 2.66 22.36 -9.42
N THR A 42 3.83 22.34 -8.77
CA THR A 42 4.09 23.03 -7.51
C THR A 42 5.55 23.44 -7.43
N ARG A 43 5.91 24.22 -6.42
CA ARG A 43 7.31 24.60 -6.16
C ARG A 43 8.17 23.43 -5.76
N ASP A 44 9.48 23.61 -5.84
CA ASP A 44 10.45 22.66 -5.28
C ASP A 44 10.29 22.56 -3.76
N LEU A 45 10.42 21.36 -3.22
CA LEU A 45 10.40 21.11 -1.78
C LEU A 45 11.71 21.60 -1.13
N THR A 46 11.57 22.25 0.00
CA THR A 46 12.68 22.64 0.89
C THR A 46 12.94 21.56 1.95
N PRO A 47 14.10 21.60 2.65
CA PRO A 47 14.34 20.71 3.79
C PRO A 47 13.23 20.78 4.86
N ALA A 48 12.73 22.00 5.16
CA ALA A 48 11.66 22.20 6.12
C ALA A 48 10.35 21.52 5.70
N ASP A 49 10.05 21.51 4.40
CA ASP A 49 8.84 20.84 3.88
C ASP A 49 8.92 19.32 4.07
N THR A 50 10.05 18.70 3.72
CA THR A 50 10.22 17.25 3.83
C THR A 50 10.31 16.80 5.29
N ASP A 51 10.93 17.59 6.17
CA ASP A 51 10.95 17.33 7.61
C ASP A 51 9.55 17.44 8.21
N GLN A 52 8.74 18.40 7.78
CA GLN A 52 7.35 18.52 8.19
C GLN A 52 6.53 17.31 7.72
N MET A 53 6.65 16.90 6.45
CA MET A 53 5.97 15.72 5.93
C MET A 53 6.31 14.46 6.72
N VAL A 54 7.58 14.26 7.10
CA VAL A 54 8.01 13.14 7.94
C VAL A 54 7.28 13.16 9.29
N ARG A 55 7.23 14.32 9.96
CA ARG A 55 6.52 14.46 11.25
C ARG A 55 5.01 14.26 11.16
N GLU A 56 4.40 14.55 10.02
CA GLU A 56 2.97 14.35 9.80
C GLU A 56 2.58 12.88 9.64
N VAL A 57 3.49 12.06 9.11
CA VAL A 57 3.18 10.66 8.75
C VAL A 57 3.79 9.62 9.68
N LEU A 58 4.91 9.95 10.36
CA LEU A 58 5.52 9.07 11.34
C LEU A 58 4.77 9.12 12.68
N ARG A 59 4.54 7.95 13.25
CA ARG A 59 4.11 7.80 14.65
C ARG A 59 5.33 8.00 15.57
N ASP A 60 5.08 8.31 16.82
CA ASP A 60 6.14 8.60 17.81
C ASP A 60 7.16 7.46 17.95
N ASP A 61 6.70 6.20 17.93
CA ASP A 61 7.56 5.01 17.99
C ASP A 61 8.51 4.88 16.79
N LEU A 62 8.08 5.32 15.62
CA LEU A 62 8.85 5.29 14.38
C LEU A 62 9.79 6.50 14.24
N ILE A 63 9.53 7.61 14.92
CA ILE A 63 10.42 8.79 14.92
C ILE A 63 11.76 8.44 15.51
N GLU A 64 11.78 7.76 16.66
CA GLU A 64 13.03 7.33 17.33
C GLU A 64 13.85 6.36 16.43
N GLU A 65 13.17 5.44 15.76
CA GLU A 65 13.79 4.52 14.81
C GLU A 65 14.38 5.29 13.61
N PHE A 66 13.60 6.19 13.02
CA PHE A 66 14.03 7.01 11.88
C PHE A 66 15.24 7.90 12.25
N GLU A 67 15.26 8.50 13.43
CA GLU A 67 16.41 9.32 13.87
C GLU A 67 17.68 8.47 14.09
N ARG A 68 17.53 7.23 14.51
CA ARG A 68 18.64 6.32 14.77
C ARG A 68 19.18 5.65 13.49
N THR A 69 18.27 5.24 12.58
CA THR A 69 18.61 4.41 11.40
C THR A 69 18.67 5.21 10.10
N ASN A 70 18.09 6.43 10.08
CA ASN A 70 17.88 7.26 8.89
C ASN A 70 16.89 6.64 7.88
N GLU A 71 16.11 5.65 8.29
CA GLU A 71 15.12 4.97 7.45
C GLU A 71 13.94 4.46 8.30
N ALA A 72 12.73 4.49 7.74
CA ALA A 72 11.54 3.88 8.32
C ALA A 72 10.60 3.41 7.20
N ASP A 73 10.17 2.15 7.31
CA ASP A 73 9.13 1.56 6.45
C ASP A 73 7.87 1.32 7.27
N PHE A 74 6.73 1.85 6.81
CA PHE A 74 5.47 1.75 7.54
C PHE A 74 4.26 1.89 6.62
N ALA A 75 3.08 1.52 7.14
CA ALA A 75 1.81 1.78 6.47
C ALA A 75 1.21 3.11 6.96
N TYR A 76 0.68 3.89 6.04
CA TYR A 76 -0.02 5.14 6.31
C TYR A 76 -1.39 5.12 5.65
N SER A 77 -2.43 5.40 6.43
CA SER A 77 -3.80 5.49 5.94
C SER A 77 -4.30 6.91 6.07
N LEU A 78 -4.81 7.47 4.98
CA LEU A 78 -5.46 8.76 4.97
C LEU A 78 -6.95 8.55 4.68
N PRO A 79 -7.86 8.93 5.61
CA PRO A 79 -9.30 8.78 5.40
C PRO A 79 -9.75 9.38 4.06
N ASP A 80 -10.67 8.71 3.38
CA ASP A 80 -11.26 9.12 2.08
C ASP A 80 -10.26 9.25 0.93
N VAL A 81 -8.99 8.87 1.11
CA VAL A 81 -7.94 8.91 0.09
C VAL A 81 -7.40 7.51 -0.20
N GLY A 82 -6.97 6.79 0.85
CA GLY A 82 -6.47 5.44 0.69
C GLY A 82 -5.39 5.03 1.68
N ARG A 83 -4.84 3.85 1.47
CA ARG A 83 -3.72 3.30 2.23
C ARG A 83 -2.46 3.32 1.37
N PHE A 84 -1.34 3.61 2.01
CA PHE A 84 -0.03 3.74 1.36
C PHE A 84 1.01 2.97 2.17
N ARG A 85 1.91 2.29 1.49
CA ARG A 85 3.19 1.88 2.06
C ARG A 85 4.15 3.05 1.90
N VAL A 86 4.79 3.44 2.99
CA VAL A 86 5.69 4.60 3.03
C VAL A 86 7.08 4.15 3.39
N ASN A 87 8.06 4.58 2.61
CA ASN A 87 9.47 4.57 2.98
C ASN A 87 9.91 6.02 3.20
N ALA A 88 10.27 6.34 4.43
CA ALA A 88 10.92 7.59 4.80
C ALA A 88 12.43 7.33 4.95
N PHE A 89 13.27 8.19 4.40
CA PHE A 89 14.72 8.00 4.42
C PHE A 89 15.46 9.34 4.45
N ARG A 90 16.72 9.32 4.90
CA ARG A 90 17.62 10.46 4.78
C ARG A 90 18.61 10.25 3.63
N SER A 91 18.77 11.28 2.83
CA SER A 91 19.77 11.34 1.75
C SER A 91 20.48 12.67 1.79
N ARG A 92 21.81 12.65 1.94
CA ARG A 92 22.65 13.86 2.03
C ARG A 92 22.19 14.84 3.12
N GLY A 93 21.77 14.29 4.27
CA GLY A 93 21.29 15.05 5.43
C GLY A 93 19.86 15.58 5.33
N SER A 94 19.14 15.37 4.22
CA SER A 94 17.76 15.80 4.04
C SER A 94 16.81 14.59 4.02
N ALA A 95 15.61 14.78 4.55
CA ALA A 95 14.57 13.76 4.49
C ALA A 95 13.98 13.62 3.08
N GLY A 96 13.56 12.41 2.73
CA GLY A 96 12.79 12.09 1.56
C GLY A 96 11.75 11.06 1.90
N LEU A 97 10.64 11.03 1.14
CA LEU A 97 9.55 10.07 1.33
C LEU A 97 9.13 9.50 -0.02
N VAL A 98 8.83 8.22 -0.02
CA VAL A 98 8.17 7.53 -1.12
C VAL A 98 6.90 6.88 -0.59
N PHE A 99 5.77 7.20 -1.19
CA PHE A 99 4.48 6.60 -0.90
C PHE A 99 4.11 5.69 -2.06
N ARG A 100 3.87 4.42 -1.78
CA ARG A 100 3.31 3.46 -2.74
C ARG A 100 1.85 3.22 -2.39
N ARG A 101 0.97 3.46 -3.35
CA ARG A 101 -0.46 3.23 -3.19
C ARG A 101 -0.73 1.73 -3.04
N VAL A 102 -1.48 1.37 -1.99
CA VAL A 102 -2.03 0.03 -1.81
C VAL A 102 -3.29 -0.08 -2.69
N SER A 103 -3.36 -1.13 -3.50
CA SER A 103 -4.50 -1.37 -4.37
C SER A 103 -5.75 -1.70 -3.56
N VAL A 104 -6.91 -1.27 -4.04
CA VAL A 104 -8.21 -1.54 -3.42
C VAL A 104 -9.01 -2.45 -4.34
N GLY A 105 -9.50 -3.55 -3.79
CA GLY A 105 -10.24 -4.57 -4.55
C GLY A 105 -9.31 -5.49 -5.35
N ALA A 106 -9.57 -6.78 -5.29
CA ALA A 106 -8.87 -7.76 -6.11
C ALA A 106 -9.48 -7.82 -7.51
N ILE A 107 -8.67 -8.20 -8.49
CA ILE A 107 -9.16 -8.63 -9.79
C ILE A 107 -9.90 -9.96 -9.59
N PRO A 108 -11.16 -10.11 -10.05
CA PRO A 108 -11.88 -11.36 -9.94
C PRO A 108 -11.08 -12.54 -10.49
N LEU A 109 -11.13 -13.68 -9.80
CA LEU A 109 -10.32 -14.85 -10.16
C LEU A 109 -10.55 -15.30 -11.62
N GLY A 110 -11.80 -15.22 -12.09
CA GLY A 110 -12.17 -15.56 -13.47
C GLY A 110 -11.56 -14.63 -14.54
N ASP A 111 -11.23 -13.38 -14.17
CA ASP A 111 -10.66 -12.38 -15.09
C ASP A 111 -9.12 -12.48 -15.20
N LEU A 112 -8.50 -13.28 -14.33
CA LEU A 112 -7.04 -13.47 -14.31
C LEU A 112 -6.52 -14.42 -15.42
N GLY A 113 -7.42 -15.09 -16.14
CA GLY A 113 -7.03 -16.09 -17.15
C GLY A 113 -6.33 -17.32 -16.57
N LEU A 114 -6.57 -17.61 -15.28
CA LEU A 114 -6.00 -18.74 -14.56
C LEU A 114 -6.88 -19.99 -14.69
N PRO A 115 -6.32 -21.20 -14.43
CA PRO A 115 -7.13 -22.43 -14.45
C PRO A 115 -8.28 -22.39 -13.44
N THR A 116 -9.48 -22.83 -13.85
CA THR A 116 -10.71 -22.81 -13.03
C THR A 116 -10.62 -23.69 -11.78
N VAL A 117 -9.67 -24.61 -11.69
CA VAL A 117 -9.39 -25.38 -10.50
C VAL A 117 -9.10 -24.50 -9.26
N LEU A 118 -8.61 -23.29 -9.45
CA LEU A 118 -8.35 -22.34 -8.35
C LEU A 118 -9.65 -21.88 -7.67
N GLU A 119 -10.75 -21.80 -8.37
CA GLU A 119 -12.07 -21.51 -7.80
C GLU A 119 -12.51 -22.65 -6.84
N THR A 120 -12.30 -23.90 -7.26
CA THR A 120 -12.57 -25.07 -6.42
C THR A 120 -11.66 -25.09 -5.19
N LEU A 121 -10.35 -24.89 -5.39
CA LEU A 121 -9.38 -24.87 -4.29
C LEU A 121 -9.65 -23.73 -3.29
N ALA A 122 -10.10 -22.56 -3.76
CA ALA A 122 -10.46 -21.45 -2.88
C ALA A 122 -11.65 -21.80 -1.95
N LEU A 123 -12.56 -22.64 -2.42
CA LEU A 123 -13.77 -23.00 -1.65
C LEU A 123 -13.60 -24.26 -0.79
N GLU A 124 -12.42 -24.92 -0.81
CA GLU A 124 -12.18 -26.09 0.03
C GLU A 124 -12.27 -25.73 1.53
N PRO A 125 -13.04 -26.49 2.35
CA PRO A 125 -13.29 -26.13 3.74
C PRO A 125 -12.11 -26.40 4.67
N ARG A 126 -11.11 -27.15 4.21
CA ARG A 126 -9.93 -27.57 5.00
C ARG A 126 -8.77 -27.97 4.09
N GLY A 127 -7.57 -27.89 4.62
CA GLY A 127 -6.35 -28.26 3.92
C GLY A 127 -5.34 -27.11 3.90
N LEU A 128 -4.29 -27.27 3.13
CA LEU A 128 -3.25 -26.27 2.89
C LEU A 128 -3.08 -26.10 1.39
N VAL A 129 -3.16 -24.87 0.91
CA VAL A 129 -2.84 -24.50 -0.48
C VAL A 129 -1.57 -23.64 -0.47
N LEU A 130 -0.57 -24.03 -1.23
CA LEU A 130 0.69 -23.29 -1.36
C LEU A 130 0.76 -22.64 -2.75
N VAL A 131 0.93 -21.31 -2.77
CA VAL A 131 1.16 -20.53 -4.00
C VAL A 131 2.63 -20.10 -4.02
N THR A 132 3.42 -20.67 -4.94
CA THR A 132 4.87 -20.47 -5.01
C THR A 132 5.28 -19.91 -6.37
N GLY A 133 6.44 -19.26 -6.43
CA GLY A 133 7.01 -18.69 -7.65
C GLY A 133 7.91 -17.49 -7.37
N PRO A 134 8.66 -17.01 -8.37
CA PRO A 134 9.53 -15.84 -8.23
C PRO A 134 8.73 -14.55 -7.98
N THR A 135 9.42 -13.48 -7.59
CA THR A 135 8.82 -12.14 -7.48
C THR A 135 8.26 -11.71 -8.84
N GLY A 136 7.07 -11.10 -8.82
CA GLY A 136 6.39 -10.65 -10.04
C GLY A 136 5.66 -11.75 -10.83
N SER A 137 5.61 -13.00 -10.35
CA SER A 137 4.89 -14.10 -11.02
C SER A 137 3.37 -14.10 -10.81
N GLY A 138 2.82 -13.12 -10.07
CA GLY A 138 1.38 -12.99 -9.83
C GLY A 138 0.86 -13.71 -8.59
N LYS A 139 1.73 -14.17 -7.67
CA LYS A 139 1.30 -14.85 -6.42
C LYS A 139 0.26 -14.06 -5.64
N THR A 140 0.59 -12.81 -5.30
CA THR A 140 -0.29 -11.90 -4.54
C THR A 140 -1.60 -11.66 -5.27
N THR A 141 -1.55 -11.44 -6.59
CA THR A 141 -2.74 -11.24 -7.42
C THR A 141 -3.63 -12.49 -7.42
N THR A 142 -3.04 -13.68 -7.53
CA THR A 142 -3.76 -14.96 -7.49
C THR A 142 -4.41 -15.18 -6.12
N LEU A 143 -3.65 -14.98 -5.02
CA LEU A 143 -4.19 -15.11 -3.65
C LEU A 143 -5.31 -14.13 -3.39
N ALA A 144 -5.15 -12.87 -3.80
CA ALA A 144 -6.19 -11.86 -3.66
C ALA A 144 -7.46 -12.23 -4.47
N GLY A 145 -7.31 -12.75 -5.68
CA GLY A 145 -8.43 -13.26 -6.47
C GLY A 145 -9.12 -14.46 -5.81
N MET A 146 -8.36 -15.37 -5.18
CA MET A 146 -8.94 -16.50 -4.42
C MET A 146 -9.69 -16.02 -3.18
N ILE A 147 -9.14 -15.04 -2.43
CA ILE A 147 -9.81 -14.42 -1.27
C ILE A 147 -11.10 -13.73 -1.72
N ASP A 148 -11.05 -12.96 -2.81
CA ASP A 148 -12.25 -12.32 -3.35
C ASP A 148 -13.31 -13.35 -3.80
N HIS A 149 -12.88 -14.48 -4.38
CA HIS A 149 -13.77 -15.56 -4.74
C HIS A 149 -14.46 -16.20 -3.50
N ILE A 150 -13.73 -16.38 -2.40
CA ILE A 150 -14.33 -16.78 -1.10
C ILE A 150 -15.33 -15.73 -0.64
N ASN A 151 -14.95 -14.46 -0.71
CA ASN A 151 -15.71 -13.31 -0.23
C ASN A 151 -17.07 -13.14 -0.93
N ILE A 152 -17.18 -13.51 -2.19
CA ILE A 152 -18.44 -13.44 -2.94
C ILE A 152 -19.29 -14.71 -2.89
N ASN A 153 -18.72 -15.86 -2.42
CA ASN A 153 -19.41 -17.14 -2.49
C ASN A 153 -19.68 -17.77 -1.11
N ARG A 154 -19.10 -17.26 -0.01
CA ARG A 154 -19.21 -17.87 1.31
C ARG A 154 -19.46 -16.84 2.42
N GLU A 155 -20.34 -17.21 3.37
CA GLU A 155 -20.59 -16.45 4.60
C GLU A 155 -19.64 -16.95 5.69
N VAL A 156 -18.36 -16.54 5.63
CA VAL A 156 -17.30 -16.99 6.53
C VAL A 156 -16.46 -15.83 7.03
N HIS A 157 -15.68 -16.07 8.08
CA HIS A 157 -14.67 -15.14 8.54
C HIS A 157 -13.32 -15.52 7.93
N VAL A 158 -12.73 -14.60 7.16
CA VAL A 158 -11.40 -14.72 6.54
C VAL A 158 -10.42 -13.88 7.33
N VAL A 159 -9.29 -14.46 7.70
CA VAL A 159 -8.17 -13.72 8.31
C VAL A 159 -6.96 -13.83 7.41
N THR A 160 -6.35 -12.71 7.05
CA THR A 160 -5.04 -12.69 6.40
C THR A 160 -3.96 -12.20 7.38
N ILE A 161 -2.73 -12.66 7.16
CA ILE A 161 -1.52 -12.17 7.86
C ILE A 161 -0.51 -11.85 6.76
N GLU A 162 -0.18 -10.58 6.59
CA GLU A 162 0.56 -10.08 5.43
C GLU A 162 1.76 -9.22 5.86
N ASP A 163 2.82 -9.18 5.05
CA ASP A 163 4.04 -8.40 5.33
C ASP A 163 4.54 -7.69 4.05
N PRO A 164 4.02 -6.49 3.74
CA PRO A 164 2.79 -5.83 4.23
C PRO A 164 1.53 -6.20 3.43
N ILE A 165 0.37 -5.59 3.79
CA ILE A 165 -0.86 -5.67 2.98
C ILE A 165 -0.64 -4.97 1.64
N GLU A 166 -0.81 -5.73 0.52
CA GLU A 166 -0.64 -5.21 -0.84
C GLU A 166 -1.98 -4.90 -1.53
N ILE A 167 -3.05 -5.60 -1.17
CA ILE A 167 -4.40 -5.41 -1.74
C ILE A 167 -5.41 -5.38 -0.60
N LEU A 168 -6.20 -4.32 -0.53
CA LEU A 168 -7.29 -4.21 0.44
C LEU A 168 -8.56 -4.88 -0.07
N HIS A 169 -9.17 -5.69 0.77
CA HIS A 169 -10.46 -6.32 0.54
C HIS A 169 -11.56 -5.62 1.33
N PHE A 170 -12.71 -5.39 0.70
CA PHE A 170 -13.93 -5.00 1.40
C PHE A 170 -14.79 -6.23 1.67
N ASP A 171 -15.52 -6.22 2.79
CA ASP A 171 -16.49 -7.25 3.11
C ASP A 171 -17.59 -7.29 2.03
N LYS A 172 -17.96 -8.53 1.62
CA LYS A 172 -19.10 -8.81 0.74
C LYS A 172 -20.03 -9.81 1.45
N LEU A 173 -19.96 -11.10 1.14
CA LEU A 173 -20.61 -12.13 1.94
C LEU A 173 -19.73 -12.55 3.12
N ALA A 174 -18.42 -12.63 2.94
CA ALA A 174 -17.50 -12.92 4.02
C ALA A 174 -17.15 -11.65 4.80
N MET A 175 -16.72 -11.81 6.05
CA MET A 175 -16.04 -10.81 6.84
C MET A 175 -14.53 -11.03 6.69
N ILE A 176 -13.78 -10.00 6.25
CA ILE A 176 -12.33 -10.11 6.02
C ILE A 176 -11.56 -9.24 7.00
N ASN A 177 -10.72 -9.86 7.81
CA ASN A 177 -9.78 -9.17 8.68
C ASN A 177 -8.36 -9.35 8.14
N GLN A 178 -7.80 -8.28 7.61
CA GLN A 178 -6.40 -8.24 7.15
C GLN A 178 -5.52 -7.71 8.28
N ARG A 179 -4.46 -8.46 8.62
CA ARG A 179 -3.50 -8.11 9.66
C ARG A 179 -2.11 -7.98 9.07
N GLU A 180 -1.45 -6.88 9.37
CA GLU A 180 -0.08 -6.61 8.94
C GLU A 180 0.92 -7.03 10.02
N VAL A 181 1.94 -7.78 9.62
CA VAL A 181 3.03 -8.20 10.51
C VAL A 181 3.76 -6.96 11.05
N ARG A 182 4.12 -6.97 12.34
CA ARG A 182 4.76 -5.87 13.08
C ARG A 182 3.90 -4.62 13.33
N VAL A 183 2.67 -4.59 12.80
CA VAL A 183 1.70 -3.51 13.04
C VAL A 183 0.54 -4.03 13.88
N ASP A 184 -0.01 -5.17 13.46
CA ASP A 184 -1.22 -5.77 14.05
C ASP A 184 -0.94 -7.11 14.75
N THR A 185 0.28 -7.66 14.60
CA THR A 185 0.67 -8.98 15.14
C THR A 185 1.97 -8.89 15.93
#